data_e3edf0064f22e716273882731af9f952
#
_entry.id   e3edf0064f22e716273882731af9f952
#
_cell.length_a   1.000
_cell.length_b   1.000
_cell.length_c   1.000
_cell.angle_alpha   90.00
_cell.angle_beta   90.00
_cell.angle_gamma   90.00
#
_symmetry.space_group_name_H-M   'P 1'
#
loop_
_entity.id
_entity.type
_entity.pdbx_description
1 polymer ?
#
loop_
_entity_poly.entity_id
_entity_poly.type
_entity_poly.pdbx_seq_one_letter_code
_entity_poly.pdbx_strand_id
1 'polypeptide(L)'
;MGAQQSDQTNQWFVKDGVLTSPASGVNLMTSDSFKDFKLHIEFKYPEHSNSGIYLRGRYEVQVEDSFGKEPSSVYLGGVYGFLTPNENMAKKPGEWQSYDITLVGRRVTVVANGKTIIHDQIIPGITGGALNSREAEPGPILLQGDHGPVEYRNITISTPAN
;
A
#
# COMPACT_ATOMS: atom_id res chain seq x y z
N MET A 1 10.50 9.77 6.54
CA MET A 1 9.05 9.84 6.26
C MET A 1 8.41 11.02 6.99
N GLY A 2 7.48 11.72 6.35
CA GLY A 2 6.77 12.86 6.92
C GLY A 2 5.28 12.60 7.08
N ALA A 3 4.62 13.30 8.00
CA ALA A 3 3.16 13.20 8.17
C ALA A 3 2.45 14.08 7.13
N GLN A 4 1.32 13.58 6.61
CA GLN A 4 0.57 14.25 5.55
C GLN A 4 -0.37 15.36 6.05
N GLN A 5 -0.82 15.31 7.30
CA GLN A 5 -1.78 16.27 7.85
C GLN A 5 -1.21 16.98 9.08
N SER A 6 -1.34 18.30 9.10
CA SER A 6 -0.71 19.15 10.10
C SER A 6 -1.47 19.26 11.44
N ASP A 7 -2.76 18.94 11.46
CA ASP A 7 -3.62 19.22 12.62
C ASP A 7 -3.85 18.02 13.54
N GLN A 8 -3.31 16.86 13.18
CA GLN A 8 -3.40 15.65 14.01
C GLN A 8 -2.01 15.25 14.51
N THR A 9 -1.96 14.75 15.72
CA THR A 9 -0.71 14.20 16.28
C THR A 9 -0.28 12.98 15.47
N ASN A 10 0.99 12.96 15.07
CA ASN A 10 1.57 11.83 14.37
C ASN A 10 1.67 10.62 15.33
N GLN A 11 0.87 9.60 15.09
CA GLN A 11 0.82 8.38 15.90
C GLN A 11 1.88 7.35 15.52
N TRP A 12 2.54 7.51 14.37
CA TRP A 12 3.51 6.54 13.87
C TRP A 12 4.78 6.50 14.71
N PHE A 13 5.30 5.32 14.96
CA PHE A 13 6.59 5.12 15.62
C PHE A 13 7.28 3.87 15.07
N VAL A 14 8.59 3.78 15.31
CA VAL A 14 9.40 2.60 14.94
C VAL A 14 9.92 1.96 16.22
N LYS A 15 9.72 0.64 16.33
CA LYS A 15 10.27 -0.17 17.40
C LYS A 15 10.73 -1.52 16.85
N ASP A 16 11.96 -1.90 17.13
CA ASP A 16 12.57 -3.18 16.71
C ASP A 16 12.43 -3.41 15.19
N GLY A 17 12.62 -2.35 14.39
CA GLY A 17 12.52 -2.40 12.93
C GLY A 17 11.09 -2.45 12.37
N VAL A 18 10.08 -2.31 13.22
CA VAL A 18 8.66 -2.31 12.84
C VAL A 18 8.10 -0.90 12.91
N LEU A 19 7.58 -0.42 11.79
CA LEU A 19 6.90 0.86 11.68
C LEU A 19 5.43 0.66 12.03
N THR A 20 4.95 1.31 13.08
CA THR A 20 3.64 1.03 13.67
C THR A 20 2.76 2.27 13.72
N SER A 21 1.51 2.13 13.27
CA SER A 21 0.40 3.03 13.56
C SER A 21 -0.55 2.28 14.51
N PRO A 22 -0.59 2.63 15.81
CA PRO A 22 -1.34 1.84 16.79
C PRO A 22 -2.84 2.13 16.79
N ALA A 23 -3.25 3.20 16.11
CA ALA A 23 -4.64 3.65 16.03
C ALA A 23 -4.83 4.53 14.81
N SER A 24 -6.05 4.88 14.48
CA SER A 24 -6.33 5.84 13.41
C SER A 24 -5.71 7.20 13.70
N GLY A 25 -5.09 7.80 12.69
CA GLY A 25 -4.43 9.10 12.79
C GLY A 25 -4.02 9.62 11.42
N VAL A 26 -2.82 10.16 11.30
CA VAL A 26 -2.33 10.72 10.03
C VAL A 26 -1.77 9.63 9.13
N ASN A 27 -1.81 9.89 7.82
CA ASN A 27 -1.08 9.10 6.83
C ASN A 27 0.41 9.45 6.88
N LEU A 28 1.25 8.51 6.45
CA LEU A 28 2.69 8.68 6.44
C LEU A 28 3.19 8.54 5.00
N MET A 29 4.13 9.38 4.60
CA MET A 29 4.70 9.28 3.26
C MET A 29 6.21 9.46 3.26
N THR A 30 6.87 8.93 2.24
CA THR A 30 8.30 9.12 2.03
C THR A 30 8.61 10.57 1.70
N SER A 31 9.80 11.04 2.09
CA SER A 31 10.32 12.33 1.63
C SER A 31 10.75 12.29 0.17
N ASP A 32 11.19 11.13 -0.30
CA ASP A 32 11.58 10.92 -1.69
C ASP A 32 10.37 10.58 -2.55
N SER A 33 10.47 10.93 -3.84
CA SER A 33 9.46 10.64 -4.85
C SER A 33 10.01 9.65 -5.87
N PHE A 34 9.15 8.77 -6.35
CA PHE A 34 9.48 7.68 -7.28
C PHE A 34 8.52 7.69 -8.46
N LYS A 35 9.01 7.33 -9.64
CA LYS A 35 8.18 7.23 -10.84
C LYS A 35 7.93 5.75 -11.17
N ASP A 36 8.93 5.05 -11.69
CA ASP A 36 8.89 3.62 -11.95
C ASP A 36 9.73 2.91 -10.89
N PHE A 37 9.22 1.83 -10.32
CA PHE A 37 9.91 1.18 -9.20
C PHE A 37 9.40 -0.24 -8.95
N LYS A 38 10.20 -0.97 -8.17
CA LYS A 38 9.79 -2.21 -7.50
C LYS A 38 9.80 -1.96 -6.00
N LEU A 39 8.71 -2.28 -5.33
CA LEU A 39 8.54 -2.12 -3.90
C LEU A 39 8.33 -3.49 -3.26
N HIS A 40 9.17 -3.80 -2.27
CA HIS A 40 8.88 -4.89 -1.34
C HIS A 40 8.44 -4.28 -0.01
N ILE A 41 7.35 -4.78 0.56
CA ILE A 41 6.83 -4.30 1.83
C ILE A 41 6.10 -5.44 2.55
N GLU A 42 6.38 -5.59 3.84
CA GLU A 42 5.66 -6.51 4.69
C GLU A 42 4.73 -5.76 5.62
N PHE A 43 3.57 -6.35 5.89
CA PHE A 43 2.55 -5.71 6.72
C PHE A 43 1.81 -6.73 7.59
N LYS A 44 1.27 -6.21 8.68
CA LYS A 44 0.45 -6.98 9.63
C LYS A 44 -0.61 -6.05 10.21
N TYR A 45 -1.83 -6.57 10.39
CA TYR A 45 -2.93 -5.82 10.96
C TYR A 45 -3.74 -6.71 11.91
N PRO A 46 -4.41 -6.12 12.92
CA PRO A 46 -5.37 -6.86 13.73
C PRO A 46 -6.69 -7.07 12.99
N GLU A 47 -7.53 -7.90 13.56
CA GLU A 47 -8.88 -8.18 13.03
C GLU A 47 -9.66 -6.89 12.76
N HIS A 48 -10.37 -6.84 11.64
CA HIS A 48 -11.19 -5.72 11.16
C HIS A 48 -10.43 -4.45 10.82
N SER A 49 -9.10 -4.48 10.75
CA SER A 49 -8.33 -3.29 10.42
C SER A 49 -8.18 -3.08 8.92
N ASN A 50 -7.84 -1.84 8.56
CA ASN A 50 -7.69 -1.37 7.20
C ASN A 50 -6.51 -0.41 7.12
N SER A 51 -5.76 -0.49 6.04
CA SER A 51 -4.73 0.45 5.63
C SER A 51 -4.68 0.47 4.10
N GLY A 52 -3.63 1.03 3.53
CA GLY A 52 -3.40 1.03 2.08
C GLY A 52 -2.02 1.55 1.77
N ILE A 53 -1.48 1.09 0.65
CA ILE A 53 -0.17 1.51 0.15
C ILE A 53 -0.41 2.26 -1.15
N TYR A 54 -0.15 3.57 -1.14
CA TYR A 54 -0.35 4.42 -2.31
C TYR A 54 0.94 4.52 -3.11
N LEU A 55 0.91 3.99 -4.31
CA LEU A 55 2.00 4.08 -5.29
C LEU A 55 1.99 5.49 -5.89
N ARG A 56 3.13 6.18 -5.85
CA ARG A 56 3.24 7.61 -6.20
C ARG A 56 2.24 8.51 -5.45
N GLY A 57 1.74 8.07 -4.29
CA GLY A 57 0.69 8.79 -3.59
C GLY A 57 -0.65 8.85 -4.32
N ARG A 58 -0.84 8.09 -5.40
CA ARG A 58 -2.01 8.21 -6.29
C ARG A 58 -2.78 6.92 -6.53
N TYR A 59 -2.12 5.75 -6.42
CA TYR A 59 -2.75 4.46 -6.68
C TYR A 59 -2.68 3.59 -5.43
N GLU A 60 -3.82 3.36 -4.81
CA GLU A 60 -3.89 2.54 -3.59
C GLU A 60 -3.93 1.05 -3.91
N VAL A 61 -2.95 0.31 -3.40
CA VAL A 61 -3.03 -1.14 -3.25
C VAL A 61 -3.57 -1.44 -1.86
N GLN A 62 -4.72 -2.08 -1.79
CA GLN A 62 -5.47 -2.27 -0.56
C GLN A 62 -4.76 -3.19 0.44
N VAL A 63 -4.80 -2.78 1.70
CA VAL A 63 -4.41 -3.58 2.86
C VAL A 63 -5.62 -3.64 3.79
N GLU A 64 -6.28 -4.78 3.84
CA GLU A 64 -7.51 -4.93 4.61
C GLU A 64 -7.66 -6.37 5.08
N ASP A 65 -8.25 -6.54 6.27
CA ASP A 65 -8.64 -7.85 6.77
C ASP A 65 -9.79 -8.42 5.91
N SER A 66 -9.42 -9.20 4.93
CA SER A 66 -10.34 -9.83 3.98
C SER A 66 -10.15 -11.35 3.90
N PHE A 67 -9.58 -11.95 4.93
CA PHE A 67 -9.35 -13.40 4.98
C PHE A 67 -10.64 -14.18 4.69
N GLY A 68 -10.54 -15.13 3.76
CA GLY A 68 -11.66 -16.01 3.40
C GLY A 68 -12.73 -15.41 2.51
N LYS A 69 -12.58 -14.14 2.10
CA LYS A 69 -13.53 -13.50 1.18
C LYS A 69 -13.18 -13.77 -0.28
N GLU A 70 -14.17 -13.64 -1.16
CA GLU A 70 -13.92 -13.66 -2.60
C GLU A 70 -13.06 -12.45 -3.03
N PRO A 71 -12.25 -12.58 -4.09
CA PRO A 71 -11.46 -11.46 -4.58
C PRO A 71 -12.33 -10.26 -4.96
N SER A 72 -11.84 -9.06 -4.65
CA SER A 72 -12.51 -7.82 -5.00
C SER A 72 -11.49 -6.70 -5.13
N SER A 73 -11.79 -5.70 -5.96
CA SER A 73 -10.95 -4.51 -6.09
C SER A 73 -10.88 -3.66 -4.81
N VAL A 74 -11.76 -3.92 -3.85
CA VAL A 74 -11.78 -3.21 -2.55
C VAL A 74 -11.23 -4.06 -1.39
N TYR A 75 -10.76 -5.28 -1.68
CA TYR A 75 -10.15 -6.17 -0.71
C TYR A 75 -8.63 -6.27 -0.92
N LEU A 76 -7.96 -7.00 -0.06
CA LEU A 76 -6.51 -7.11 -0.02
C LEU A 76 -5.91 -7.39 -1.41
N GLY A 77 -4.95 -6.57 -1.79
CA GLY A 77 -4.23 -6.68 -3.07
C GLY A 77 -4.91 -6.02 -4.24
N GLY A 78 -6.17 -5.58 -4.12
CA GLY A 78 -6.83 -4.83 -5.18
C GLY A 78 -6.24 -3.44 -5.36
N VAL A 79 -6.20 -2.95 -6.59
CA VAL A 79 -6.04 -1.51 -6.81
C VAL A 79 -7.43 -0.91 -6.65
N TYR A 80 -7.59 -0.15 -5.59
CA TYR A 80 -8.89 0.19 -5.01
C TYR A 80 -9.92 0.71 -6.02
N GLY A 81 -10.99 -0.06 -6.19
CA GLY A 81 -12.08 0.26 -7.08
C GLY A 81 -11.83 0.00 -8.57
N PHE A 82 -10.61 -0.36 -8.97
CA PHE A 82 -10.24 -0.48 -10.39
C PHE A 82 -9.81 -1.88 -10.82
N LEU A 83 -8.92 -2.52 -10.07
CA LEU A 83 -8.37 -3.82 -10.46
C LEU A 83 -8.66 -4.85 -9.39
N THR A 84 -9.34 -5.93 -9.78
CA THR A 84 -9.63 -7.07 -8.91
C THR A 84 -8.50 -8.09 -9.04
N PRO A 85 -7.90 -8.53 -7.93
CA PRO A 85 -6.95 -9.64 -7.95
C PRO A 85 -7.59 -10.90 -8.51
N ASN A 86 -6.79 -11.73 -9.18
CA ASN A 86 -7.30 -13.02 -9.66
C ASN A 86 -7.55 -14.02 -8.52
N GLU A 87 -7.00 -13.75 -7.33
CA GLU A 87 -7.15 -14.59 -6.14
C GLU A 87 -7.00 -13.74 -4.89
N ASN A 88 -7.73 -14.05 -3.83
CA ASN A 88 -7.54 -13.44 -2.53
C ASN A 88 -6.50 -14.21 -1.73
N MET A 89 -5.33 -13.60 -1.54
CA MET A 89 -4.20 -14.18 -0.82
C MET A 89 -4.10 -13.71 0.63
N ALA A 90 -5.14 -13.06 1.17
CA ALA A 90 -5.11 -12.56 2.55
C ALA A 90 -4.89 -13.70 3.54
N LYS A 91 -3.94 -13.50 4.44
CA LYS A 91 -3.75 -14.37 5.60
C LYS A 91 -4.65 -13.91 6.75
N LYS A 92 -4.73 -14.71 7.80
CA LYS A 92 -5.46 -14.33 9.01
C LYS A 92 -4.88 -13.08 9.64
N PRO A 93 -5.71 -12.26 10.31
CA PRO A 93 -5.21 -11.11 11.07
C PRO A 93 -4.14 -11.55 12.08
N GLY A 94 -3.16 -10.68 12.29
CA GLY A 94 -2.02 -10.98 13.18
C GLY A 94 -0.87 -11.73 12.53
N GLU A 95 -1.01 -12.20 11.30
CA GLU A 95 0.09 -12.81 10.53
C GLU A 95 0.80 -11.77 9.67
N TRP A 96 2.13 -11.87 9.57
CA TRP A 96 2.89 -11.06 8.62
C TRP A 96 2.60 -11.51 7.19
N GLN A 97 2.40 -10.53 6.33
CA GLN A 97 2.09 -10.69 4.91
C GLN A 97 3.04 -9.82 4.09
N SER A 98 3.12 -10.07 2.80
CA SER A 98 4.04 -9.33 1.93
C SER A 98 3.41 -8.94 0.61
N TYR A 99 3.83 -7.79 0.09
CA TYR A 99 3.67 -7.41 -1.30
C TYR A 99 5.03 -7.24 -1.95
N ASP A 100 5.13 -7.70 -3.19
CA ASP A 100 6.13 -7.26 -4.16
C ASP A 100 5.36 -6.59 -5.30
N ILE A 101 5.54 -5.30 -5.45
CA ILE A 101 4.77 -4.48 -6.39
C ILE A 101 5.73 -3.86 -7.40
N THR A 102 5.43 -4.03 -8.69
CA THR A 102 6.15 -3.36 -9.78
C THR A 102 5.21 -2.36 -10.44
N LEU A 103 5.63 -1.11 -10.55
CA LEU A 103 4.90 -0.07 -11.25
C LEU A 103 5.79 0.53 -12.33
N VAL A 104 5.35 0.45 -13.58
CA VAL A 104 6.02 1.07 -14.74
C VAL A 104 4.97 1.84 -15.52
N GLY A 105 5.08 3.17 -15.57
CA GLY A 105 4.01 4.00 -16.09
C GLY A 105 2.73 3.78 -15.27
N ARG A 106 1.66 3.30 -15.91
CA ARG A 106 0.41 2.93 -15.26
C ARG A 106 0.21 1.41 -15.20
N ARG A 107 1.25 0.64 -15.55
CA ARG A 107 1.20 -0.83 -15.52
C ARG A 107 1.67 -1.32 -14.17
N VAL A 108 0.86 -2.15 -13.53
CA VAL A 108 1.13 -2.68 -12.21
C VAL A 108 1.11 -4.20 -12.19
N THR A 109 2.06 -4.75 -11.46
CA THR A 109 2.09 -6.18 -11.09
C THR A 109 2.13 -6.25 -9.58
N VAL A 110 1.23 -7.02 -8.99
CA VAL A 110 1.17 -7.23 -7.54
C VAL A 110 1.36 -8.71 -7.25
N VAL A 111 2.39 -8.99 -6.46
CA VAL A 111 2.64 -10.32 -5.89
C VAL A 111 2.30 -10.25 -4.40
N ALA A 112 1.31 -10.99 -3.96
CA ALA A 112 0.89 -11.04 -2.57
C ALA A 112 1.22 -12.40 -1.98
N ASN A 113 1.98 -12.41 -0.88
CA ASN A 113 2.37 -13.62 -0.17
C ASN A 113 2.99 -14.68 -1.10
N GLY A 114 3.84 -14.20 -2.03
CA GLY A 114 4.56 -15.06 -2.99
C GLY A 114 3.78 -15.43 -4.25
N LYS A 115 2.53 -14.99 -4.39
CA LYS A 115 1.72 -15.31 -5.57
C LYS A 115 1.32 -14.06 -6.35
N THR A 116 1.52 -14.10 -7.67
CA THR A 116 1.08 -13.01 -8.55
C THR A 116 -0.44 -12.98 -8.63
N ILE A 117 -1.05 -11.89 -8.18
CA ILE A 117 -2.50 -11.72 -8.14
C ILE A 117 -3.01 -10.65 -9.10
N ILE A 118 -2.15 -9.74 -9.54
CA ILE A 118 -2.39 -8.80 -10.63
C ILE A 118 -1.12 -8.83 -11.49
N HIS A 119 -1.26 -9.07 -12.79
CA HIS A 119 -0.10 -9.18 -13.69
C HIS A 119 -0.20 -8.16 -14.81
N ASP A 120 0.74 -7.21 -14.83
CA ASP A 120 0.95 -6.22 -15.89
C ASP A 120 -0.33 -5.56 -16.40
N GLN A 121 -1.19 -5.12 -15.48
CA GLN A 121 -2.46 -4.44 -15.83
C GLN A 121 -2.33 -2.93 -15.76
N ILE A 122 -3.05 -2.25 -16.65
CA ILE A 122 -3.12 -0.78 -16.67
C ILE A 122 -4.08 -0.31 -15.58
N ILE A 123 -3.61 0.60 -14.73
CA ILE A 123 -4.47 1.27 -13.74
C ILE A 123 -5.26 2.36 -14.45
N PRO A 124 -6.61 2.34 -14.42
CA PRO A 124 -7.43 3.30 -15.19
C PRO A 124 -7.33 4.75 -14.74
N GLY A 125 -7.02 4.99 -13.46
CA GLY A 125 -6.96 6.35 -12.93
C GLY A 125 -6.51 6.38 -11.47
N ILE A 126 -6.53 7.58 -10.87
CA ILE A 126 -6.20 7.77 -9.46
C ILE A 126 -7.28 7.13 -8.58
N THR A 127 -6.86 6.55 -7.45
CA THR A 127 -7.80 6.00 -6.47
C THR A 127 -8.23 7.07 -5.48
N GLY A 128 -9.28 6.79 -4.69
CA GLY A 128 -9.72 7.67 -3.61
C GLY A 128 -8.57 7.93 -2.63
N GLY A 129 -8.44 9.16 -2.14
CA GLY A 129 -7.37 9.55 -1.24
C GLY A 129 -6.05 9.91 -1.93
N ALA A 130 -5.99 9.95 -3.26
CA ALA A 130 -4.82 10.36 -4.00
C ALA A 130 -4.38 11.79 -3.66
N LEU A 131 -3.07 12.03 -3.63
CA LEU A 131 -2.51 13.35 -3.32
C LEU A 131 -2.94 14.42 -4.34
N ASN A 132 -2.99 14.03 -5.62
CA ASN A 132 -3.41 14.89 -6.73
C ASN A 132 -3.61 14.03 -7.99
N SER A 133 -3.96 14.67 -9.11
CA SER A 133 -4.24 13.99 -10.37
C SER A 133 -3.05 13.94 -11.34
N ARG A 134 -1.86 14.34 -10.93
CA ARG A 134 -0.66 14.39 -11.79
C ARG A 134 0.01 13.03 -11.89
N GLU A 135 -0.67 12.08 -12.50
CA GLU A 135 -0.29 10.65 -12.51
C GLU A 135 1.07 10.36 -13.15
N ALA A 136 1.48 11.16 -14.13
CA ALA A 136 2.73 10.96 -14.85
C ALA A 136 3.97 11.45 -14.08
N GLU A 137 3.78 12.23 -13.04
CA GLU A 137 4.87 12.76 -12.22
C GLU A 137 5.32 11.75 -11.16
N PRO A 138 6.61 11.79 -10.75
CA PRO A 138 7.02 11.07 -9.56
C PRO A 138 6.19 11.46 -8.33
N GLY A 139 6.04 10.55 -7.41
CA GLY A 139 5.33 10.79 -6.16
C GLY A 139 5.83 9.89 -5.03
N PRO A 140 5.44 10.16 -3.79
CA PRO A 140 5.88 9.39 -2.65
C PRO A 140 5.20 8.02 -2.58
N ILE A 141 5.77 7.13 -1.78
CA ILE A 141 5.02 6.00 -1.22
C ILE A 141 4.28 6.54 0.00
N LEU A 142 2.97 6.35 0.04
CA LEU A 142 2.13 6.79 1.15
C LEU A 142 1.51 5.58 1.83
N LEU A 143 1.60 5.54 3.15
CA LEU A 143 1.00 4.51 3.97
C LEU A 143 -0.20 5.09 4.71
N GLN A 144 -1.37 4.49 4.50
CA GLN A 144 -2.60 4.96 5.10
C GLN A 144 -2.62 4.66 6.60
N GLY A 145 -2.83 5.69 7.41
CA GLY A 145 -2.86 5.60 8.86
C GLY A 145 -4.19 6.03 9.48
N ASP A 146 -5.13 6.47 8.67
CA ASP A 146 -6.41 7.05 9.16
C ASP A 146 -7.57 6.04 9.22
N HIS A 147 -7.32 4.76 8.92
CA HIS A 147 -8.37 3.73 8.86
C HIS A 147 -8.22 2.59 9.89
N GLY A 148 -7.20 2.60 10.71
CA GLY A 148 -7.04 1.60 11.76
C GLY A 148 -5.58 1.25 12.04
N PRO A 149 -5.33 0.36 13.04
CA PRO A 149 -3.97 -0.06 13.37
C PRO A 149 -3.34 -0.88 12.24
N VAL A 150 -2.04 -0.67 12.03
CA VAL A 150 -1.25 -1.43 11.06
C VAL A 150 0.23 -1.40 11.43
N GLU A 151 0.95 -2.44 11.09
CA GLU A 151 2.40 -2.53 11.22
C GLU A 151 3.02 -2.83 9.86
N TYR A 152 4.16 -2.18 9.58
CA TYR A 152 4.96 -2.40 8.38
C TYR A 152 6.41 -2.68 8.74
N ARG A 153 7.08 -3.50 7.94
CA ARG A 153 8.52 -3.79 8.08
C ARG A 153 9.13 -4.17 6.73
N ASN A 154 10.46 -4.24 6.69
CA ASN A 154 11.22 -4.69 5.49
C ASN A 154 10.78 -3.95 4.23
N ILE A 155 10.72 -2.63 4.32
CA ILE A 155 10.31 -1.78 3.20
C ILE A 155 11.54 -1.46 2.37
N THR A 156 11.59 -1.97 1.15
CA THR A 156 12.66 -1.68 0.20
C THR A 156 12.10 -1.27 -1.14
N ILE A 157 12.75 -0.32 -1.79
CA ILE A 157 12.36 0.17 -3.11
C ILE A 157 13.60 0.20 -4.00
N SER A 158 13.44 -0.25 -5.24
CA SER A 158 14.46 -0.13 -6.27
C SER A 158 13.89 0.55 -7.51
N THR A 159 14.73 1.37 -8.12
CA THR A 159 14.37 2.12 -9.33
C THR A 159 15.21 1.63 -10.51
N PRO A 160 14.73 1.81 -11.77
CA PRO A 160 15.52 1.45 -12.92
C PRO A 160 16.86 2.19 -12.94
N ALA A 161 17.91 1.51 -13.41
CA ALA A 161 19.20 2.15 -13.66
C ALA A 161 19.07 3.15 -14.82
N ASN A 162 19.70 4.31 -14.66
CA ASN A 162 19.75 5.34 -15.70
C ASN A 162 20.76 4.97 -16.80
#